data_3d6e43b033006fdccb4aae767c46f357
#
_entry.id   3d6e43b033006fdccb4aae767c46f357
#
_cell.length_a   1.000
_cell.length_b   1.000
_cell.length_c   1.000
_cell.angle_alpha   90.00
_cell.angle_beta   90.00
_cell.angle_gamma   90.00
#
_symmetry.space_group_name_H-M   'P 1'
#
loop_
_entity.id
_entity.type
_entity.pdbx_description
1 polymer ?
#
loop_
_entity_poly.entity_id
_entity_poly.type
_entity_poly.pdbx_seq_one_letter_code
_entity_poly.pdbx_strand_id
1 'polypeptide(L)'
;APRAVYAQKLAGHLRRVEIGNLFAGSGGFHNTEPNAFHTLVVDEAHRLNEKSGLYGNLGENQIMELIRSARCTVFFADDDQVVTMADIGRIAELERWARQMGAEVTHMELASQFRCAGSDGYIAWLDNFLGIRETANTDFDRDAFDFRIVESPTELHDLIREKNQINNKARVVAGYCWDWKSKKDP
;
A
#
# COMPACT_ATOMS: atom_id res chain seq x y z
N ALA A 1 -6.66 5.85 0.17
CA ALA A 1 -7.51 5.62 -0.07
C ALA A 1 -8.46 5.29 -1.22
N PRO A 2 -8.35 4.14 -1.85
CA PRO A 2 -9.25 3.74 -2.94
C PRO A 2 -10.73 3.79 -2.53
N ARG A 3 -11.04 3.35 -1.29
CA ARG A 3 -12.41 3.35 -0.75
C ARG A 3 -13.13 4.69 -0.86
N ALA A 4 -12.44 5.80 -0.56
CA ALA A 4 -13.06 7.13 -0.63
C ALA A 4 -13.39 7.55 -2.06
N VAL A 5 -12.47 7.26 -3.01
CA VAL A 5 -12.66 7.54 -4.43
C VAL A 5 -13.81 6.74 -5.02
N TYR A 6 -13.83 5.45 -4.75
CA TYR A 6 -14.93 4.59 -5.23
C TYR A 6 -16.27 4.93 -4.57
N ALA A 7 -16.27 5.25 -3.26
CA ALA A 7 -17.49 5.69 -2.59
C ALA A 7 -18.09 6.93 -3.25
N GLN A 8 -17.26 7.88 -3.65
CA GLN A 8 -17.70 9.08 -4.37
C GLN A 8 -18.22 8.75 -5.78
N LYS A 9 -17.51 7.91 -6.54
CA LYS A 9 -17.87 7.52 -7.91
C LYS A 9 -19.14 6.67 -7.97
N LEU A 10 -19.37 5.82 -6.98
CA LEU A 10 -20.53 4.91 -6.91
C LEU A 10 -21.72 5.55 -6.20
N ALA A 11 -21.54 6.71 -5.56
CA ALA A 11 -22.65 7.47 -4.98
C ALA A 11 -23.68 7.83 -6.07
N GLY A 12 -24.92 7.44 -5.85
CA GLY A 12 -26.00 7.61 -6.84
C GLY A 12 -26.29 6.35 -7.68
N HIS A 13 -25.39 5.37 -7.74
CA HIS A 13 -25.59 4.07 -8.37
C HIS A 13 -25.85 2.95 -7.35
N LEU A 14 -25.18 3.01 -6.20
CA LEU A 14 -25.30 2.04 -5.11
C LEU A 14 -25.63 2.75 -3.79
N ARG A 15 -26.34 2.05 -2.91
CA ARG A 15 -26.58 2.54 -1.54
C ARG A 15 -25.27 2.54 -0.74
N ARG A 16 -25.19 3.44 0.23
CA ARG A 16 -23.98 3.59 1.09
C ARG A 16 -23.53 2.28 1.76
N VAL A 17 -24.49 1.44 2.15
CA VAL A 17 -24.20 0.13 2.75
C VAL A 17 -23.58 -0.82 1.74
N GLU A 18 -24.10 -0.86 0.52
CA GLU A 18 -23.57 -1.69 -0.57
C GLU A 18 -22.15 -1.27 -0.93
N ILE A 19 -21.88 0.04 -1.04
CA ILE A 19 -20.53 0.57 -1.25
C ILE A 19 -19.61 0.17 -0.08
N GLY A 20 -20.12 0.24 1.17
CA GLY A 20 -19.34 -0.17 2.36
C GLY A 20 -18.91 -1.63 2.32
N ASN A 21 -19.78 -2.50 1.83
CA ASN A 21 -19.55 -3.96 1.72
C ASN A 21 -18.58 -4.36 0.60
N LEU A 22 -18.26 -3.44 -0.33
CA LEU A 22 -17.26 -3.68 -1.36
C LEU A 22 -15.82 -3.64 -0.82
N PHE A 23 -15.63 -3.17 0.43
CA PHE A 23 -14.29 -2.98 1.00
C PHE A 23 -14.19 -3.68 2.35
N ALA A 24 -13.23 -4.58 2.47
CA ALA A 24 -12.94 -5.31 3.70
C ALA A 24 -11.43 -5.30 3.98
N GLY A 25 -11.06 -5.50 5.24
CA GLY A 25 -9.66 -5.79 5.60
C GLY A 25 -9.31 -7.24 5.31
N SER A 26 -8.06 -7.51 4.95
CA SER A 26 -7.55 -8.86 4.64
C SER A 26 -7.81 -9.89 5.74
N GLY A 27 -7.80 -9.47 7.00
CA GLY A 27 -8.03 -10.35 8.15
C GLY A 27 -9.47 -10.84 8.32
N GLY A 28 -10.42 -10.39 7.50
CA GLY A 28 -11.82 -10.83 7.55
C GLY A 28 -12.11 -12.13 6.79
N PHE A 29 -11.13 -12.70 6.08
CA PHE A 29 -11.37 -13.81 5.16
C PHE A 29 -11.07 -15.21 5.74
N HIS A 30 -10.55 -15.31 6.95
CA HIS A 30 -10.18 -16.58 7.59
C HIS A 30 -11.33 -17.60 7.71
N ASN A 31 -12.57 -17.14 7.86
CA ASN A 31 -13.76 -18.00 7.95
C ASN A 31 -14.65 -17.93 6.69
N THR A 32 -14.12 -17.41 5.59
CA THR A 32 -14.89 -17.30 4.34
C THR A 32 -14.98 -18.67 3.66
N GLU A 33 -16.17 -19.02 3.21
CA GLU A 33 -16.38 -20.23 2.41
C GLU A 33 -15.60 -20.17 1.09
N PRO A 34 -15.12 -21.32 0.58
CA PRO A 34 -14.41 -21.37 -0.69
C PRO A 34 -15.26 -20.79 -1.83
N ASN A 35 -14.63 -19.94 -2.66
CA ASN A 35 -15.28 -19.32 -3.83
C ASN A 35 -16.52 -18.47 -3.50
N ALA A 36 -16.63 -17.96 -2.28
CA ALA A 36 -17.75 -17.09 -1.89
C ALA A 36 -17.83 -15.81 -2.73
N PHE A 37 -16.67 -15.35 -3.22
CA PHE A 37 -16.59 -14.20 -4.11
C PHE A 37 -16.26 -14.61 -5.54
N HIS A 38 -16.77 -13.84 -6.51
CA HIS A 38 -16.36 -14.03 -7.89
C HIS A 38 -14.93 -13.52 -8.11
N THR A 39 -14.67 -12.32 -7.65
CA THR A 39 -13.36 -11.67 -7.79
C THR A 39 -13.02 -10.88 -6.52
N LEU A 40 -11.81 -11.02 -6.05
CA LEU A 40 -11.20 -10.16 -5.04
C LEU A 40 -10.06 -9.35 -5.66
N VAL A 41 -9.99 -8.08 -5.29
CA VAL A 41 -8.87 -7.19 -5.62
C VAL A 41 -8.19 -6.80 -4.32
N VAL A 42 -6.94 -7.19 -4.18
CA VAL A 42 -6.13 -7.00 -2.97
C VAL A 42 -5.08 -5.93 -3.25
N ASP A 43 -5.31 -4.76 -2.67
CA ASP A 43 -4.37 -3.63 -2.71
C ASP A 43 -3.33 -3.79 -1.61
N GLU A 44 -2.09 -3.34 -1.84
CA GLU A 44 -0.97 -3.44 -0.89
C GLU A 44 -0.73 -4.88 -0.40
N ALA A 45 -0.77 -5.86 -1.32
CA ALA A 45 -0.67 -7.27 -0.94
C ALA A 45 0.64 -7.64 -0.24
N HIS A 46 1.71 -6.88 -0.47
CA HIS A 46 2.98 -7.03 0.24
C HIS A 46 2.85 -6.83 1.77
N ARG A 47 1.74 -6.21 2.24
CA ARG A 47 1.44 -5.99 3.67
C ARG A 47 0.64 -7.11 4.33
N LEU A 48 0.33 -8.18 3.60
CA LEU A 48 -0.37 -9.34 4.15
C LEU A 48 0.44 -10.00 5.26
N ASN A 49 -0.26 -10.52 6.27
CA ASN A 49 0.35 -11.19 7.42
C ASN A 49 0.03 -12.68 7.42
N GLU A 50 0.84 -13.46 8.13
CA GLU A 50 0.58 -14.89 8.27
C GLU A 50 -0.78 -15.13 8.91
N LYS A 51 -1.07 -14.46 10.03
CA LYS A 51 -2.32 -14.63 10.77
C LYS A 51 -3.07 -13.32 10.93
N SER A 52 -4.38 -13.44 11.06
CA SER A 52 -5.31 -12.36 11.31
C SER A 52 -5.60 -12.17 12.79
N GLY A 53 -6.35 -11.10 13.14
CA GLY A 53 -6.71 -10.78 14.50
C GLY A 53 -5.70 -9.89 15.22
N LEU A 54 -6.17 -9.21 16.29
CA LEU A 54 -5.37 -8.26 17.05
C LEU A 54 -4.08 -8.87 17.65
N TYR A 55 -4.11 -10.16 17.94
CA TYR A 55 -2.98 -10.90 18.52
C TYR A 55 -2.39 -11.93 17.53
N GLY A 56 -2.70 -11.84 16.25
CA GLY A 56 -2.26 -12.83 15.26
C GLY A 56 -2.73 -14.25 15.57
N ASN A 57 -3.95 -14.41 16.04
CA ASN A 57 -4.49 -15.69 16.54
C ASN A 57 -5.68 -16.22 15.73
N LEU A 58 -6.01 -15.57 14.62
CA LEU A 58 -7.11 -15.97 13.75
C LEU A 58 -6.57 -16.39 12.37
N GLY A 59 -7.15 -17.45 11.83
CA GLY A 59 -6.78 -17.99 10.53
C GLY A 59 -5.45 -18.72 10.52
N GLU A 60 -5.00 -19.03 9.33
CA GLU A 60 -3.76 -19.77 9.07
C GLU A 60 -2.77 -18.95 8.26
N ASN A 61 -3.21 -18.42 7.12
CA ASN A 61 -2.39 -17.61 6.22
C ASN A 61 -3.28 -16.71 5.36
N GLN A 62 -3.12 -15.39 5.45
CA GLN A 62 -3.98 -14.44 4.73
C GLN A 62 -3.92 -14.59 3.21
N ILE A 63 -2.78 -15.00 2.64
CA ILE A 63 -2.66 -15.23 1.19
C ILE A 63 -3.55 -16.41 0.79
N MET A 64 -3.42 -17.53 1.48
CA MET A 64 -4.21 -18.75 1.24
C MET A 64 -5.71 -18.47 1.43
N GLU A 65 -6.07 -17.77 2.50
CA GLU A 65 -7.46 -17.42 2.82
C GLU A 65 -8.11 -16.58 1.73
N LEU A 66 -7.40 -15.58 1.19
CA LEU A 66 -7.87 -14.73 0.10
C LEU A 66 -8.00 -15.51 -1.22
N ILE A 67 -7.02 -16.37 -1.55
CA ILE A 67 -7.08 -17.22 -2.75
C ILE A 67 -8.27 -18.18 -2.65
N ARG A 68 -8.46 -18.83 -1.50
CA ARG A 68 -9.58 -19.76 -1.27
C ARG A 68 -10.93 -19.08 -1.38
N SER A 69 -11.05 -17.84 -0.92
CA SER A 69 -12.31 -17.11 -0.81
C SER A 69 -12.90 -16.68 -2.16
N ALA A 70 -12.13 -16.68 -3.25
CA ALA A 70 -12.60 -16.19 -4.54
C ALA A 70 -12.20 -17.12 -5.69
N ARG A 71 -12.98 -17.04 -6.78
CA ARG A 71 -12.66 -17.72 -8.05
C ARG A 71 -11.49 -17.07 -8.79
N CYS A 72 -11.32 -15.76 -8.58
CA CYS A 72 -10.21 -14.99 -9.13
C CYS A 72 -9.74 -13.99 -8.08
N THR A 73 -8.43 -13.97 -7.81
CA THR A 73 -7.85 -12.99 -6.90
C THR A 73 -6.76 -12.21 -7.63
N VAL A 74 -6.86 -10.90 -7.63
CA VAL A 74 -5.89 -9.98 -8.21
C VAL A 74 -5.11 -9.34 -7.07
N PHE A 75 -3.82 -9.62 -6.98
CA PHE A 75 -2.93 -9.03 -5.99
C PHE A 75 -2.11 -7.89 -6.60
N PHE A 76 -2.15 -6.72 -5.99
CA PHE A 76 -1.21 -5.64 -6.25
C PHE A 76 -0.13 -5.68 -5.18
N ALA A 77 1.07 -6.05 -5.56
CA ALA A 77 2.22 -6.20 -4.68
C ALA A 77 3.44 -5.46 -5.23
N ASP A 78 4.29 -5.02 -4.32
CA ASP A 78 5.57 -4.38 -4.62
C ASP A 78 6.57 -4.85 -3.56
N ASP A 79 7.53 -5.67 -3.96
CA ASP A 79 8.51 -6.26 -3.05
C ASP A 79 9.44 -5.21 -2.42
N ASP A 80 9.64 -4.06 -3.07
CA ASP A 80 10.43 -2.94 -2.56
C ASP A 80 9.70 -2.18 -1.41
N GLN A 81 8.39 -2.41 -1.23
CA GLN A 81 7.59 -1.82 -0.16
C GLN A 81 7.36 -2.74 1.06
N VAL A 82 8.04 -3.87 1.13
CA VAL A 82 8.03 -4.74 2.33
C VAL A 82 8.81 -4.05 3.45
N VAL A 83 8.15 -3.77 4.56
CA VAL A 83 8.73 -2.95 5.66
C VAL A 83 9.03 -3.78 6.89
N THR A 84 8.22 -4.81 7.18
CA THR A 84 8.35 -5.59 8.41
C THR A 84 8.58 -7.07 8.14
N MET A 85 9.18 -7.76 9.11
CA MET A 85 9.38 -9.23 9.05
C MET A 85 8.05 -10.01 9.08
N ALA A 86 6.96 -9.38 9.48
CA ALA A 86 5.64 -9.99 9.50
C ALA A 86 4.91 -9.89 8.15
N ASP A 87 5.42 -9.07 7.24
CA ASP A 87 4.86 -8.89 5.89
C ASP A 87 5.22 -10.12 5.03
N ILE A 88 4.25 -10.96 4.72
CA ILE A 88 4.47 -12.21 3.96
C ILE A 88 4.08 -12.10 2.48
N GLY A 89 3.49 -11.00 2.05
CA GLY A 89 2.88 -10.86 0.72
C GLY A 89 3.87 -10.56 -0.40
N ARG A 90 5.08 -11.11 -0.36
CA ARG A 90 6.04 -11.03 -1.47
C ARG A 90 5.52 -11.77 -2.70
N ILE A 91 5.87 -11.30 -3.88
CA ILE A 91 5.42 -11.87 -5.16
C ILE A 91 5.68 -13.38 -5.21
N ALA A 92 6.87 -13.82 -4.81
CA ALA A 92 7.24 -15.25 -4.78
C ALA A 92 6.34 -16.08 -3.85
N GLU A 93 5.92 -15.54 -2.71
CA GLU A 93 5.02 -16.21 -1.76
C GLU A 93 3.58 -16.27 -2.29
N LEU A 94 3.09 -15.16 -2.89
CA LEU A 94 1.78 -15.13 -3.55
C LEU A 94 1.70 -16.21 -4.63
N GLU A 95 2.70 -16.32 -5.50
CA GLU A 95 2.76 -17.34 -6.54
C GLU A 95 2.89 -18.75 -5.96
N ARG A 96 3.71 -18.95 -4.93
CA ARG A 96 3.88 -20.25 -4.28
C ARG A 96 2.54 -20.78 -3.75
N TRP A 97 1.82 -19.96 -3.00
CA TRP A 97 0.52 -20.35 -2.46
C TRP A 97 -0.52 -20.59 -3.55
N ALA A 98 -0.58 -19.74 -4.57
CA ALA A 98 -1.50 -19.91 -5.69
C ALA A 98 -1.27 -21.26 -6.39
N ARG A 99 -0.02 -21.60 -6.71
CA ARG A 99 0.32 -22.88 -7.34
C ARG A 99 0.03 -24.09 -6.44
N GLN A 100 0.31 -24.00 -5.12
CA GLN A 100 -0.01 -25.06 -4.16
C GLN A 100 -1.51 -25.33 -4.07
N MET A 101 -2.33 -24.32 -4.25
CA MET A 101 -3.78 -24.41 -4.24
C MET A 101 -4.38 -24.78 -5.62
N GLY A 102 -3.53 -25.03 -6.63
CA GLY A 102 -3.95 -25.42 -7.97
C GLY A 102 -4.52 -24.28 -8.81
N ALA A 103 -4.24 -23.02 -8.44
CA ALA A 103 -4.67 -21.87 -9.21
C ALA A 103 -3.76 -21.64 -10.42
N GLU A 104 -4.34 -21.17 -11.52
CA GLU A 104 -3.60 -20.62 -12.65
C GLU A 104 -3.07 -19.23 -12.28
N VAL A 105 -1.78 -18.99 -12.54
CA VAL A 105 -1.10 -17.74 -12.19
C VAL A 105 -0.70 -16.99 -13.44
N THR A 106 -1.15 -15.73 -13.54
CA THR A 106 -0.72 -14.78 -14.55
C THR A 106 -0.01 -13.62 -13.86
N HIS A 107 1.24 -13.36 -14.24
CA HIS A 107 1.99 -12.22 -13.76
C HIS A 107 1.85 -11.05 -14.75
N MET A 108 1.54 -9.88 -14.21
CA MET A 108 1.44 -8.63 -14.96
C MET A 108 2.21 -7.54 -14.23
N GLU A 109 2.89 -6.69 -14.97
CA GLU A 109 3.64 -5.58 -14.42
C GLU A 109 3.00 -4.24 -14.81
N LEU A 110 2.92 -3.32 -13.84
CA LEU A 110 2.49 -1.95 -14.06
C LEU A 110 3.73 -1.10 -14.38
N ALA A 111 4.12 -1.05 -15.64
CA ALA A 111 5.32 -0.35 -16.08
C ALA A 111 5.18 1.18 -16.02
N SER A 112 3.96 1.73 -16.04
CA SER A 112 3.74 3.17 -16.10
C SER A 112 3.63 3.80 -14.72
N GLN A 113 4.46 4.80 -14.46
CA GLN A 113 4.41 5.61 -13.25
C GLN A 113 3.61 6.90 -13.48
N PHE A 114 2.50 7.06 -12.74
CA PHE A 114 1.64 8.25 -12.80
C PHE A 114 1.81 9.18 -11.59
N ARG A 115 2.57 8.77 -10.59
CA ARG A 115 2.94 9.61 -9.44
C ARG A 115 4.10 10.52 -9.83
N CYS A 116 4.38 11.52 -9.04
CA CYS A 116 5.47 12.47 -9.29
C CYS A 116 5.43 13.07 -10.70
N ALA A 117 4.23 13.42 -11.19
CA ALA A 117 4.00 13.94 -12.54
C ALA A 117 4.50 13.01 -13.68
N GLY A 118 4.61 11.68 -13.41
CA GLY A 118 5.11 10.70 -14.38
C GLY A 118 6.61 10.73 -14.60
N SER A 119 7.39 11.33 -13.68
CA SER A 119 8.85 11.42 -13.84
C SER A 119 9.54 10.11 -13.43
N ASP A 120 9.88 9.29 -14.40
CA ASP A 120 10.69 8.08 -14.19
C ASP A 120 12.10 8.43 -13.70
N GLY A 121 12.65 9.56 -14.15
CA GLY A 121 13.96 10.03 -13.71
C GLY A 121 14.02 10.36 -12.21
N TYR A 122 12.95 10.93 -11.66
CA TYR A 122 12.87 11.21 -10.22
C TYR A 122 12.79 9.91 -9.39
N ILE A 123 12.01 8.95 -9.84
CA ILE A 123 11.91 7.65 -9.16
C ILE A 123 13.24 6.88 -9.23
N ALA A 124 13.88 6.84 -10.40
CA ALA A 124 15.19 6.22 -10.58
C ALA A 124 16.27 6.90 -9.69
N TRP A 125 16.20 8.22 -9.55
CA TRP A 125 17.07 8.95 -8.62
C TRP A 125 16.78 8.55 -7.15
N LEU A 126 15.51 8.46 -6.74
CA LEU A 126 15.15 8.00 -5.39
C LEU A 126 15.63 6.60 -5.09
N ASP A 127 15.47 5.66 -6.05
CA ASP A 127 15.95 4.29 -5.91
C ASP A 127 17.46 4.25 -5.64
N ASN A 128 18.23 5.06 -6.40
CA ASN A 128 19.67 5.19 -6.22
C ASN A 128 20.04 5.86 -4.88
N PHE A 129 19.37 6.96 -4.55
CA PHE A 129 19.61 7.73 -3.33
C PHE A 129 19.30 6.91 -2.06
N LEU A 130 18.24 6.10 -2.08
CA LEU A 130 17.84 5.24 -0.97
C LEU A 130 18.56 3.89 -0.96
N GLY A 131 19.40 3.59 -1.96
CA GLY A 131 20.11 2.32 -2.07
C GLY A 131 19.21 1.12 -2.37
N ILE A 132 18.03 1.35 -2.95
CA ILE A 132 17.11 0.27 -3.37
C ILE A 132 17.68 -0.44 -4.59
N ARG A 133 18.14 0.32 -5.57
CA ARG A 133 18.86 -0.17 -6.75
C ARG A 133 19.80 0.88 -7.32
N GLU A 134 20.89 0.46 -7.93
CA GLU A 134 21.77 1.35 -8.68
C GLU A 134 21.10 1.78 -9.99
N THR A 135 21.07 3.08 -10.24
CA THR A 135 20.55 3.66 -11.47
C THR A 135 21.52 4.68 -12.04
N ALA A 136 21.38 4.99 -13.32
CA ALA A 136 22.17 6.05 -13.97
C ALA A 136 21.79 7.46 -13.51
N ASN A 137 20.66 7.61 -12.79
CA ASN A 137 20.17 8.88 -12.32
C ASN A 137 20.80 9.23 -10.95
N THR A 138 22.03 9.75 -10.98
CA THR A 138 22.77 10.18 -9.79
C THR A 138 22.36 11.57 -9.31
N ASP A 139 21.67 12.33 -10.16
CA ASP A 139 21.16 13.66 -9.85
C ASP A 139 19.70 13.78 -10.30
N PHE A 140 18.93 14.70 -9.72
CA PHE A 140 17.54 14.92 -10.07
C PHE A 140 17.32 16.34 -10.62
N ASP A 141 16.24 16.47 -11.39
CA ASP A 141 15.84 17.76 -11.96
C ASP A 141 15.34 18.72 -10.85
N ARG A 142 16.17 19.65 -10.46
CA ARG A 142 15.88 20.65 -9.42
C ARG A 142 14.85 21.68 -9.86
N ASP A 143 14.63 21.85 -11.13
CA ASP A 143 13.61 22.77 -11.65
C ASP A 143 12.22 22.13 -11.56
N ALA A 144 12.16 20.79 -11.68
CA ALA A 144 10.91 20.03 -11.55
C ALA A 144 10.55 19.66 -10.12
N PHE A 145 11.55 19.42 -9.24
CA PHE A 145 11.35 18.92 -7.87
C PHE A 145 12.17 19.68 -6.84
N ASP A 146 11.52 20.03 -5.73
CA ASP A 146 12.15 20.66 -4.56
C ASP A 146 12.39 19.59 -3.48
N PHE A 147 13.57 18.99 -3.46
CA PHE A 147 13.99 18.04 -2.46
C PHE A 147 14.92 18.70 -1.44
N ARG A 148 14.61 18.54 -0.15
CA ARG A 148 15.38 19.13 0.96
C ARG A 148 15.55 18.15 2.08
N ILE A 149 16.73 18.16 2.68
CA ILE A 149 17.02 17.54 3.97
C ILE A 149 17.01 18.67 5.00
N VAL A 150 16.34 18.45 6.12
CA VAL A 150 16.21 19.42 7.20
C VAL A 150 16.82 18.88 8.49
N GLU A 151 17.30 19.76 9.35
CA GLU A 151 18.01 19.39 10.58
C GLU A 151 17.06 19.04 11.74
N SER A 152 15.80 19.45 11.66
CA SER A 152 14.87 19.20 12.76
C SER A 152 13.43 18.98 12.31
N PRO A 153 12.61 18.24 13.11
CA PRO A 153 11.17 18.11 12.87
C PRO A 153 10.43 19.46 12.88
N THR A 154 10.89 20.43 13.65
CA THR A 154 10.28 21.77 13.71
C THR A 154 10.46 22.50 12.38
N GLU A 155 11.67 22.49 11.84
CA GLU A 155 11.96 23.08 10.53
C GLU A 155 11.11 22.42 9.43
N LEU A 156 11.03 21.07 9.42
CA LEU A 156 10.16 20.36 8.48
C LEU A 156 8.71 20.83 8.60
N HIS A 157 8.19 20.94 9.82
CA HIS A 157 6.82 21.36 10.04
C HIS A 157 6.55 22.77 9.54
N ASP A 158 7.47 23.69 9.72
CA ASP A 158 7.33 25.08 9.28
C ASP A 158 7.38 25.20 7.75
N LEU A 159 8.29 24.48 7.10
CA LEU A 159 8.33 24.37 5.63
C LEU A 159 7.04 23.80 5.05
N ILE A 160 6.52 22.72 5.65
CA ILE A 160 5.25 22.12 5.19
C ILE A 160 4.08 23.06 5.40
N ARG A 161 4.05 23.82 6.51
CA ARG A 161 3.02 24.82 6.76
C ARG A 161 3.05 25.92 5.71
N GLU A 162 4.24 26.43 5.36
CA GLU A 162 4.43 27.42 4.30
C GLU A 162 3.93 26.89 2.94
N LYS A 163 4.39 25.70 2.53
CA LYS A 163 3.95 25.07 1.27
C LYS A 163 2.45 24.79 1.25
N ASN A 164 1.86 24.47 2.40
CA ASN A 164 0.42 24.20 2.49
C ASN A 164 -0.45 25.46 2.31
N GLN A 165 0.08 26.65 2.56
CA GLN A 165 -0.63 27.91 2.31
C GLN A 165 -0.91 28.14 0.82
N ILE A 166 -0.09 27.56 -0.08
CA ILE A 166 -0.21 27.77 -1.52
C ILE A 166 -1.44 27.05 -2.09
N ASN A 167 -1.67 25.78 -1.72
CA ASN A 167 -2.71 24.98 -2.36
C ASN A 167 -3.39 23.94 -1.42
N ASN A 168 -3.08 23.97 -0.14
CA ASN A 168 -3.61 23.06 0.89
C ASN A 168 -3.43 21.56 0.58
N LYS A 169 -2.33 21.19 -0.11
CA LYS A 169 -2.01 19.81 -0.50
C LYS A 169 -0.80 19.22 0.21
N ALA A 170 -0.01 20.05 0.92
CA ALA A 170 1.14 19.57 1.65
C ALA A 170 0.74 18.75 2.87
N ARG A 171 1.51 17.70 3.19
CA ARG A 171 1.27 16.80 4.32
C ARG A 171 2.61 16.40 4.96
N VAL A 172 2.61 16.26 6.28
CA VAL A 172 3.68 15.60 7.01
C VAL A 172 3.29 14.13 7.20
N VAL A 173 4.20 13.22 6.90
CA VAL A 173 4.09 11.79 7.21
C VAL A 173 5.30 11.37 8.03
N ALA A 174 5.08 10.48 8.99
CA ALA A 174 6.14 9.91 9.81
C ALA A 174 5.85 8.44 10.11
N GLY A 175 6.90 7.62 10.12
CA GLY A 175 6.83 6.28 10.70
C GLY A 175 6.80 6.36 12.25
N TYR A 176 6.28 5.32 12.89
CA TYR A 176 6.31 5.23 14.36
C TYR A 176 7.71 4.83 14.83
N CYS A 177 8.59 5.83 14.95
CA CYS A 177 9.96 5.64 15.47
C CYS A 177 10.07 6.06 16.95
N TRP A 178 9.03 6.67 17.50
CA TRP A 178 8.99 7.19 18.87
C TRP A 178 7.72 6.70 19.56
N ASP A 179 7.75 6.70 20.90
CA ASP A 179 6.56 6.45 21.69
C ASP A 179 5.49 7.51 21.41
N TRP A 180 4.28 7.05 21.18
CA TRP A 180 3.16 7.94 20.93
C TRP A 180 2.77 8.63 22.24
N LYS A 181 2.96 9.93 22.32
CA LYS A 181 2.43 10.73 23.44
C LYS A 181 0.93 10.94 23.24
N SER A 182 0.16 10.64 24.26
CA SER A 182 -1.28 10.88 24.22
C SER A 182 -1.57 12.39 24.14
N LYS A 183 -2.74 12.76 23.60
CA LYS A 183 -3.15 14.18 23.56
C LYS A 183 -3.24 14.85 24.94
N LYS A 184 -3.10 14.10 26.01
CA LYS A 184 -3.14 14.59 27.41
C LYS A 184 -1.76 14.95 27.95
N ASP A 185 -0.69 14.58 27.26
CA ASP A 185 0.68 15.00 27.57
C ASP A 185 1.04 16.15 26.63
N PRO A 186 1.12 17.40 27.10
CA PRO A 186 1.47 18.57 26.28
C PRO A 186 2.94 18.54 25.84
#